data_6ab101136ff38c9354b64356d2353de2
#
_entry.id   6ab101136ff38c9354b64356d2353de2
#
_cell.length_a   1.000
_cell.length_b   1.000
_cell.length_c   1.000
_cell.angle_alpha   90.00
_cell.angle_beta   90.00
_cell.angle_gamma   90.00
#
_symmetry.space_group_name_H-M   'P 1'
#
loop_
_entity.id
_entity.type
_entity.pdbx_description
1 polymer ?
#
loop_
_entity_poly.entity_id
_entity_poly.type
_entity_poly.pdbx_seq_one_letter_code
_entity_poly.pdbx_strand_id
1 'polypeptide(L)'
;LTKRQAEVELLPMARSEDLGVLSYSPLGGGLLTGKYGVDRRPDDGRLVENPMYQTRYGADVHYEVAERFTTFAEEHGYDPVSLAVAWVAHHPAVTAPIIGARTLDQLDGSLGALEIDMTEALRSDISALAPTPPPATDRVEERSEHTYGDR
;
A
#
# COMPACT_ATOMS: atom_id res chain seq x y z
N LEU A 1 -0.08 -1.50 0.96
CA LEU A 1 1.22 -1.90 1.50
C LEU A 1 1.78 -0.89 2.51
N THR A 2 1.73 0.39 2.22
CA THR A 2 2.28 1.43 3.10
C THR A 2 1.42 1.68 4.35
N LYS A 3 0.12 1.41 4.29
CA LYS A 3 -0.83 1.55 5.42
C LYS A 3 -1.89 0.46 5.32
N ARG A 4 -1.81 -0.54 6.20
CA ARG A 4 -2.66 -1.73 6.17
C ARG A 4 -3.62 -1.85 7.34
N GLN A 5 -3.72 -0.85 8.22
CA GLN A 5 -4.56 -0.89 9.43
C GLN A 5 -6.03 -1.21 9.14
N ALA A 6 -6.54 -0.80 7.97
CA ALA A 6 -7.90 -1.14 7.56
C ALA A 6 -8.17 -2.65 7.43
N GLU A 7 -7.12 -3.45 7.19
CA GLU A 7 -7.22 -4.91 7.07
C GLU A 7 -7.56 -5.59 8.40
N VAL A 8 -7.36 -4.91 9.53
CA VAL A 8 -7.57 -5.48 10.86
C VAL A 8 -9.05 -5.53 11.24
N GLU A 9 -9.78 -4.46 11.02
CA GLU A 9 -11.20 -4.35 11.41
C GLU A 9 -12.11 -3.83 10.29
N LEU A 10 -11.73 -2.73 9.63
CA LEU A 10 -12.63 -2.05 8.69
C LEU A 10 -12.99 -2.94 7.49
N LEU A 11 -12.01 -3.59 6.89
CA LEU A 11 -12.26 -4.46 5.74
C LEU A 11 -12.99 -5.75 6.12
N PRO A 12 -12.66 -6.46 7.22
CA PRO A 12 -13.46 -7.57 7.71
C PRO A 12 -14.90 -7.18 8.05
N MET A 13 -15.10 -6.04 8.73
CA MET A 13 -16.44 -5.53 9.03
C MET A 13 -17.21 -5.22 7.74
N ALA A 14 -16.63 -4.48 6.81
CA ALA A 14 -17.30 -4.12 5.57
C ALA A 14 -17.73 -5.37 4.78
N ARG A 15 -16.91 -6.41 4.79
CA ARG A 15 -17.24 -7.70 4.16
C ARG A 15 -18.37 -8.42 4.90
N SER A 16 -18.38 -8.39 6.24
CA SER A 16 -19.43 -9.02 7.05
C SER A 16 -20.79 -8.36 6.85
N GLU A 17 -20.79 -7.04 6.69
CA GLU A 17 -22.00 -6.21 6.54
C GLU A 17 -22.39 -5.96 5.07
N ASP A 18 -21.72 -6.63 4.12
CA ASP A 18 -21.94 -6.46 2.67
C ASP A 18 -21.82 -5.00 2.19
N LEU A 19 -20.86 -4.26 2.74
CA LEU A 19 -20.61 -2.86 2.41
C LEU A 19 -19.62 -2.73 1.26
N GLY A 20 -19.93 -1.86 0.29
CA GLY A 20 -19.01 -1.49 -0.76
C GLY A 20 -17.83 -0.66 -0.23
N VAL A 21 -16.60 -1.03 -0.61
CA VAL A 21 -15.38 -0.34 -0.20
C VAL A 21 -14.69 0.28 -1.41
N LEU A 22 -14.61 1.61 -1.42
CA LEU A 22 -13.80 2.37 -2.38
C LEU A 22 -12.52 2.82 -1.69
N SER A 23 -11.40 2.15 -1.99
CA SER A 23 -10.10 2.52 -1.42
C SER A 23 -9.43 3.62 -2.24
N TYR A 24 -8.68 4.50 -1.58
CA TYR A 24 -7.97 5.59 -2.24
C TYR A 24 -6.44 5.48 -2.04
N SER A 25 -5.69 6.18 -2.90
CA SER A 25 -4.22 6.22 -2.88
C SER A 25 -3.56 4.83 -2.98
N PRO A 26 -3.90 3.99 -3.96
CA PRO A 26 -3.29 2.66 -4.10
C PRO A 26 -1.77 2.71 -4.25
N LEU A 27 -1.22 3.83 -4.74
CA LEU A 27 0.22 4.06 -4.90
C LEU A 27 0.91 4.66 -3.65
N GLY A 28 0.20 4.81 -2.51
CA GLY A 28 0.80 5.37 -1.30
C GLY A 28 1.39 6.77 -1.47
N GLY A 29 0.69 7.66 -2.17
CA GLY A 29 1.19 9.01 -2.47
C GLY A 29 2.32 9.06 -3.50
N GLY A 30 2.56 7.96 -4.20
CA GLY A 30 3.62 7.79 -5.19
C GLY A 30 4.79 6.92 -4.72
N LEU A 31 4.80 6.48 -3.48
CA LEU A 31 5.86 5.60 -2.93
C LEU A 31 6.06 4.34 -3.76
N LEU A 32 4.96 3.71 -4.20
CA LEU A 32 4.99 2.43 -4.91
C LEU A 32 5.13 2.57 -6.43
N THR A 33 5.62 3.71 -6.92
CA THR A 33 5.81 3.97 -8.36
C THR A 33 7.21 3.63 -8.88
N GLY A 34 8.07 3.06 -8.05
CA GLY A 34 9.46 2.74 -8.42
C GLY A 34 10.46 3.89 -8.27
N LYS A 35 10.01 5.12 -8.04
CA LYS A 35 10.89 6.30 -7.94
C LYS A 35 11.40 6.60 -6.52
N TYR A 36 10.90 5.89 -5.50
CA TYR A 36 11.31 6.04 -4.10
C TYR A 36 11.97 4.76 -3.58
N GLY A 37 12.93 4.92 -2.70
CA GLY A 37 13.64 3.86 -2.00
C GLY A 37 14.37 4.43 -0.79
N VAL A 38 15.17 3.63 -0.10
CA VAL A 38 15.94 4.05 1.09
C VAL A 38 16.85 5.23 0.75
N ASP A 39 17.65 5.08 -0.31
CA ASP A 39 18.61 6.11 -0.77
C ASP A 39 18.14 6.83 -2.04
N ARG A 40 16.90 6.60 -2.46
CA ARG A 40 16.35 7.18 -3.68
C ARG A 40 15.16 8.08 -3.37
N ARG A 41 15.36 9.37 -3.60
CA ARG A 41 14.35 10.42 -3.41
C ARG A 41 14.34 11.28 -4.67
N PRO A 42 13.20 11.46 -5.37
CA PRO A 42 13.12 12.42 -6.45
C PRO A 42 13.18 13.85 -5.91
N ASP A 43 13.62 14.78 -6.75
CA ASP A 43 13.68 16.21 -6.41
C ASP A 43 12.29 16.86 -6.35
N ASP A 44 11.28 16.25 -7.00
CA ASP A 44 9.90 16.71 -7.07
C ASP A 44 8.89 15.62 -6.67
N GLY A 45 7.66 16.05 -6.43
CA GLY A 45 6.55 15.15 -6.19
C GLY A 45 5.86 15.36 -4.84
N ARG A 46 4.71 14.68 -4.66
CA ARG A 46 3.83 14.90 -3.50
C ARG A 46 4.51 14.73 -2.15
N LEU A 47 5.43 13.78 -2.03
CA LEU A 47 6.17 13.54 -0.78
C LEU A 47 7.24 14.58 -0.51
N VAL A 48 7.68 15.32 -1.54
CA VAL A 48 8.67 16.41 -1.39
C VAL A 48 7.97 17.74 -1.18
N GLU A 49 6.92 18.01 -1.94
CA GLU A 49 6.27 19.32 -2.02
C GLU A 49 5.15 19.51 -1.00
N ASN A 50 4.55 18.45 -0.47
CA ASN A 50 3.36 18.52 0.36
C ASN A 50 3.60 18.00 1.78
N PRO A 51 3.62 18.91 2.81
CA PRO A 51 3.87 18.53 4.21
C PRO A 51 2.90 17.48 4.75
N MET A 52 1.65 17.46 4.28
CA MET A 52 0.67 16.46 4.70
C MET A 52 1.08 15.05 4.24
N TYR A 53 1.62 14.92 3.04
CA TYR A 53 2.12 13.63 2.54
C TYR A 53 3.42 13.23 3.24
N GLN A 54 4.30 14.19 3.55
CA GLN A 54 5.50 13.93 4.36
C GLN A 54 5.12 13.40 5.75
N THR A 55 4.15 14.02 6.41
CA THR A 55 3.63 13.53 7.71
C THR A 55 3.04 12.13 7.60
N ARG A 56 2.33 11.82 6.52
CA ARG A 56 1.66 10.52 6.34
C ARG A 56 2.61 9.39 5.97
N TYR A 57 3.62 9.67 5.18
CA TYR A 57 4.44 8.66 4.51
C TYR A 57 5.95 8.88 4.65
N GLY A 58 6.39 9.88 5.42
CA GLY A 58 7.80 10.24 5.55
C GLY A 58 8.63 9.33 6.47
N ALA A 59 8.00 8.39 7.17
CA ALA A 59 8.75 7.45 8.01
C ALA A 59 9.57 6.47 7.16
N ASP A 60 10.79 6.15 7.61
CA ASP A 60 11.76 5.33 6.88
C ASP A 60 11.20 3.97 6.48
N VAL A 61 10.38 3.35 7.34
CA VAL A 61 9.73 2.07 7.04
C VAL A 61 8.93 2.09 5.74
N HIS A 62 8.34 3.23 5.36
CA HIS A 62 7.60 3.33 4.10
C HIS A 62 8.52 3.30 2.88
N TYR A 63 9.71 3.86 3.00
CA TYR A 63 10.71 3.83 1.93
C TYR A 63 11.36 2.46 1.80
N GLU A 64 11.59 1.77 2.92
CA GLU A 64 12.04 0.37 2.92
C GLU A 64 11.02 -0.55 2.23
N VAL A 65 9.72 -0.36 2.52
CA VAL A 65 8.64 -1.10 1.86
C VAL A 65 8.59 -0.76 0.37
N ALA A 66 8.73 0.52 0.01
CA ALA A 66 8.73 0.96 -1.38
C ALA A 66 9.88 0.35 -2.17
N GLU A 67 11.08 0.27 -1.59
CA GLU A 67 12.24 -0.35 -2.23
C GLU A 67 12.06 -1.84 -2.44
N ARG A 68 11.68 -2.58 -1.38
CA ARG A 68 11.39 -4.03 -1.48
C ARG A 68 10.31 -4.32 -2.52
N PHE A 69 9.26 -3.51 -2.55
CA PHE A 69 8.18 -3.66 -3.51
C PHE A 69 8.63 -3.41 -4.95
N THR A 70 9.43 -2.36 -5.17
CA THR A 70 9.96 -2.04 -6.50
C THR A 70 10.88 -3.16 -7.00
N THR A 71 11.81 -3.62 -6.15
CA THR A 71 12.69 -4.74 -6.46
C THR A 71 11.88 -5.99 -6.80
N PHE A 72 10.87 -6.32 -6.00
CA PHE A 72 10.00 -7.46 -6.27
C PHE A 72 9.29 -7.33 -7.63
N ALA A 73 8.74 -6.16 -7.94
CA ALA A 73 8.06 -5.93 -9.21
C ALA A 73 9.02 -6.12 -10.40
N GLU A 74 10.23 -5.55 -10.33
CA GLU A 74 11.26 -5.67 -11.35
C GLU A 74 11.72 -7.11 -11.56
N GLU A 75 11.99 -7.85 -10.49
CA GLU A 75 12.43 -9.25 -10.53
C GLU A 75 11.39 -10.19 -11.15
N HIS A 76 10.09 -9.85 -11.01
CA HIS A 76 8.98 -10.63 -11.55
C HIS A 76 8.42 -10.08 -12.88
N GLY A 77 9.03 -9.03 -13.43
CA GLY A 77 8.65 -8.45 -14.72
C GLY A 77 7.35 -7.65 -14.70
N TYR A 78 6.95 -7.13 -13.55
CA TYR A 78 5.77 -6.28 -13.41
C TYR A 78 6.13 -4.79 -13.41
N ASP A 79 5.26 -3.97 -13.98
CA ASP A 79 5.27 -2.53 -13.74
C ASP A 79 4.84 -2.26 -12.29
N PRO A 80 5.59 -1.50 -11.49
CA PRO A 80 5.28 -1.25 -10.08
C PRO A 80 3.93 -0.54 -9.88
N VAL A 81 3.54 0.38 -10.78
CA VAL A 81 2.27 1.10 -10.68
C VAL A 81 1.10 0.14 -10.88
N SER A 82 1.17 -0.66 -11.95
CA SER A 82 0.16 -1.66 -12.28
C SER A 82 0.03 -2.69 -11.15
N LEU A 83 1.15 -3.19 -10.64
CA LEU A 83 1.17 -4.20 -9.57
C LEU A 83 0.58 -3.66 -8.26
N ALA A 84 0.88 -2.41 -7.88
CA ALA A 84 0.33 -1.80 -6.67
C ALA A 84 -1.19 -1.60 -6.75
N VAL A 85 -1.69 -1.17 -7.90
CA VAL A 85 -3.14 -1.01 -8.14
C VAL A 85 -3.83 -2.38 -8.14
N ALA A 86 -3.25 -3.38 -8.81
CA ALA A 86 -3.78 -4.74 -8.86
C ALA A 86 -3.85 -5.37 -7.46
N TRP A 87 -2.80 -5.21 -6.64
CA TRP A 87 -2.77 -5.73 -5.27
C TRP A 87 -3.92 -5.17 -4.41
N VAL A 88 -4.26 -3.88 -4.58
CA VAL A 88 -5.40 -3.26 -3.88
C VAL A 88 -6.73 -3.74 -4.46
N ALA A 89 -6.86 -3.77 -5.79
CA ALA A 89 -8.09 -4.14 -6.49
C ALA A 89 -8.54 -5.57 -6.18
N HIS A 90 -7.58 -6.48 -6.00
CA HIS A 90 -7.86 -7.89 -5.72
C HIS A 90 -7.99 -8.22 -4.22
N HIS A 91 -8.07 -7.21 -3.35
CA HIS A 91 -8.41 -7.47 -1.95
C HIS A 91 -9.89 -7.88 -1.85
N PRO A 92 -10.21 -9.03 -1.20
CA PRO A 92 -11.57 -9.61 -1.23
C PRO A 92 -12.67 -8.71 -0.62
N ALA A 93 -12.29 -7.68 0.15
CA ALA A 93 -13.22 -6.71 0.72
C ALA A 93 -13.20 -5.35 -0.01
N VAL A 94 -12.42 -5.17 -1.06
CA VAL A 94 -12.35 -3.91 -1.83
C VAL A 94 -13.20 -4.04 -3.08
N THR A 95 -14.15 -3.13 -3.25
CA THR A 95 -15.00 -3.06 -4.45
C THR A 95 -14.22 -2.45 -5.62
N ALA A 96 -13.53 -1.33 -5.38
CA ALA A 96 -12.67 -0.71 -6.38
C ALA A 96 -11.64 0.25 -5.75
N PRO A 97 -10.41 0.33 -6.28
CA PRO A 97 -9.48 1.40 -5.94
C PRO A 97 -9.80 2.68 -6.72
N ILE A 98 -9.68 3.82 -6.06
CA ILE A 98 -9.74 5.12 -6.71
C ILE A 98 -8.34 5.46 -7.21
N ILE A 99 -8.17 5.44 -8.52
CA ILE A 99 -6.93 5.87 -9.19
C ILE A 99 -7.01 7.35 -9.58
N GLY A 100 -5.85 7.97 -9.78
CA GLY A 100 -5.75 9.35 -10.25
C GLY A 100 -4.49 9.53 -11.09
N ALA A 101 -4.62 10.22 -12.21
CA ALA A 101 -3.54 10.49 -13.14
C ALA A 101 -3.52 11.96 -13.57
N ARG A 102 -2.33 12.51 -13.81
CA ARG A 102 -2.12 13.85 -14.41
C ARG A 102 -1.78 13.76 -15.90
N THR A 103 -1.31 12.60 -16.34
CA THR A 103 -0.95 12.31 -17.73
C THR A 103 -1.57 11.01 -18.19
N LEU A 104 -1.63 10.78 -19.50
CA LEU A 104 -2.12 9.52 -20.06
C LEU A 104 -1.22 8.34 -19.65
N ASP A 105 0.10 8.52 -19.67
CA ASP A 105 1.05 7.47 -19.27
C ASP A 105 0.81 7.00 -17.81
N GLN A 106 0.47 7.93 -16.90
CA GLN A 106 0.12 7.58 -15.52
C GLN A 106 -1.22 6.83 -15.43
N LEU A 107 -2.16 7.17 -16.30
CA LEU A 107 -3.43 6.45 -16.40
C LEU A 107 -3.22 5.05 -16.95
N ASP A 108 -2.48 4.93 -18.04
CA ASP A 108 -2.17 3.64 -18.67
C ASP A 108 -1.42 2.71 -17.72
N GLY A 109 -0.41 3.22 -16.98
CA GLY A 109 0.25 2.46 -15.94
C GLY A 109 -0.71 1.96 -14.85
N SER A 110 -1.70 2.76 -14.46
CA SER A 110 -2.71 2.33 -13.49
C SER A 110 -3.69 1.30 -14.09
N LEU A 111 -4.07 1.45 -15.36
CA LEU A 111 -4.96 0.52 -16.08
C LEU A 111 -4.27 -0.82 -16.40
N GLY A 112 -2.95 -0.84 -16.51
CA GLY A 112 -2.18 -2.09 -16.63
C GLY A 112 -2.43 -3.09 -15.49
N ALA A 113 -3.00 -2.63 -14.38
CA ALA A 113 -3.46 -3.51 -13.30
C ALA A 113 -4.51 -4.55 -13.75
N LEU A 114 -5.25 -4.26 -14.82
CA LEU A 114 -6.27 -5.16 -15.36
C LEU A 114 -5.68 -6.37 -16.10
N GLU A 115 -4.42 -6.27 -16.51
CA GLU A 115 -3.69 -7.33 -17.22
C GLU A 115 -2.95 -8.27 -16.26
N ILE A 116 -2.95 -7.99 -14.95
CA ILE A 116 -2.25 -8.77 -13.95
C ILE A 116 -3.19 -9.86 -13.40
N ASP A 117 -2.83 -11.11 -13.64
CA ASP A 117 -3.45 -12.25 -12.96
C ASP A 117 -2.96 -12.31 -11.50
N MET A 118 -3.66 -11.61 -10.63
CA MET A 118 -3.35 -11.53 -9.20
C MET A 118 -3.78 -12.79 -8.47
N THR A 119 -2.98 -13.82 -8.54
CA THR A 119 -3.21 -15.04 -7.76
C THR A 119 -3.11 -14.79 -6.26
N GLU A 120 -3.69 -15.69 -5.45
CA GLU A 120 -3.59 -15.62 -3.99
C GLU A 120 -2.13 -15.72 -3.51
N ALA A 121 -1.31 -16.53 -4.19
CA ALA A 121 0.13 -16.64 -3.91
C ALA A 121 0.85 -15.31 -4.16
N LEU A 122 0.69 -14.72 -5.35
CA LEU A 122 1.29 -13.43 -5.70
C LEU A 122 0.85 -12.33 -4.72
N ARG A 123 -0.44 -12.29 -4.39
CA ARG A 123 -0.97 -11.34 -3.42
C ARG A 123 -0.34 -11.52 -2.04
N SER A 124 -0.15 -12.76 -1.59
CA SER A 124 0.48 -13.11 -0.32
C SER A 124 1.95 -12.67 -0.29
N ASP A 125 2.70 -12.97 -1.35
CA ASP A 125 4.12 -12.62 -1.48
C ASP A 125 4.31 -11.10 -1.43
N ILE A 126 3.49 -10.34 -2.16
CA ILE A 126 3.49 -8.87 -2.09
C ILE A 126 3.14 -8.39 -0.67
N SER A 127 2.16 -8.99 -0.02
CA SER A 127 1.74 -8.63 1.33
C SER A 127 2.86 -8.84 2.36
N ALA A 128 3.71 -9.84 2.17
CA ALA A 128 4.85 -10.14 3.03
C ALA A 128 5.98 -9.10 2.95
N LEU A 129 6.00 -8.24 1.91
CA LEU A 129 6.98 -7.17 1.78
C LEU A 129 6.80 -6.03 2.79
N ALA A 130 5.63 -5.95 3.40
CA ALA A 130 5.29 -4.91 4.37
C ALA A 130 4.99 -5.52 5.76
N PRO A 131 5.21 -4.76 6.85
CA PRO A 131 4.83 -5.22 8.17
C PRO A 131 3.34 -5.59 8.23
N THR A 132 3.03 -6.71 8.85
CA THR A 132 1.64 -7.06 9.17
C THR A 132 1.13 -6.10 10.23
N PRO A 133 -0.04 -5.48 10.05
CA PRO A 133 -0.60 -4.64 11.09
C PRO A 133 -0.93 -5.49 12.33
N PRO A 134 -0.72 -4.95 13.53
CA PRO A 134 -1.06 -5.66 14.77
C PRO A 134 -2.58 -5.91 14.84
N PRO A 135 -3.01 -6.94 15.57
CA PRO A 135 -4.41 -7.16 15.87
C PRO A 135 -5.07 -5.93 16.49
N ALA A 136 -6.38 -5.75 16.27
CA ALA A 136 -7.12 -4.60 16.80
C ALA A 136 -7.11 -4.51 18.34
N THR A 137 -6.89 -5.64 19.01
CA THR A 137 -6.81 -5.74 20.47
C THR A 137 -5.43 -5.43 21.03
N ASP A 138 -4.41 -5.35 20.17
CA ASP A 138 -3.04 -5.07 20.57
C ASP A 138 -2.76 -3.56 20.47
N ARG A 139 -2.49 -2.94 21.60
CA ARG A 139 -2.09 -1.55 21.69
C ARG A 139 -0.58 -1.41 21.54
N VAL A 140 -0.05 -1.78 20.38
CA VAL A 140 1.39 -1.73 20.10
C VAL A 140 1.95 -0.31 20.01
N GLU A 141 1.10 0.67 19.75
CA GLU A 141 1.44 2.09 19.77
C GLU A 141 1.70 2.61 21.18
N GLU A 142 1.09 2.00 22.19
CA GLU A 142 1.23 2.36 23.59
C GLU A 142 2.22 1.43 24.30
N ARG A 143 3.49 1.47 23.95
CA ARG A 143 4.52 0.71 24.64
C ARG A 143 4.86 1.34 25.99
N SER A 144 4.09 1.03 27.00
CA SER A 144 4.32 1.46 28.38
C SER A 144 4.08 0.29 29.34
N GLU A 145 4.44 0.46 30.61
CA GLU A 145 4.15 -0.52 31.67
C GLU A 145 2.65 -0.81 31.85
N HIS A 146 1.79 0.01 31.22
CA HIS A 146 0.33 -0.11 31.23
C HIS A 146 -0.25 -0.71 29.95
N THR A 147 0.59 -1.17 29.01
CA THR A 147 0.13 -1.76 27.75
C THR A 147 -0.54 -3.11 28.02
N TYR A 148 -1.80 -3.23 27.60
CA TYR A 148 -2.53 -4.49 27.68
C TYR A 148 -2.04 -5.44 26.58
N GLY A 149 -1.54 -6.61 26.97
CA GLY A 149 -1.04 -7.62 26.03
C GLY A 149 0.44 -7.96 26.18
N ASP A 150 1.24 -7.08 26.74
CA ASP A 150 2.67 -7.30 27.03
C ASP A 150 2.93 -7.98 28.38
N ARG A 151 1.98 -8.77 28.90
CA ARG A 151 2.11 -9.47 30.18
C ARG A 151 2.27 -10.96 30.00
#